data_21deba71bd2b44470b66555a69e6c19f
#
_entry.id   21deba71bd2b44470b66555a69e6c19f
#
_cell.length_a   1.000
_cell.length_b   1.000
_cell.length_c   1.000
_cell.angle_alpha   90.00
_cell.angle_beta   90.00
_cell.angle_gamma   90.00
#
_symmetry.space_group_name_H-M   'P 1'
#
loop_
_entity.id
_entity.type
_entity.pdbx_description
1 polymer ?
#
loop_
_entity_poly.entity_id
_entity_poly.type
_entity_poly.pdbx_seq_one_letter_code
_entity_poly.pdbx_strand_id
1 'polypeptide(L)'
;MSALEADLATYYDQEAGERAGRDLQPRRVEHRAAFLDLLVAEGRHRVVDVGTGPGVDAQAFRARGLTVSGVDLSPEHVRRAREVGVDAYVASVLGLPFADDSFDAGWTMSTLLHVPDSHLDAALAETLRVLAPGAPLAVGVWGGPDWEGPSDHDRFQPPRFFSLRSHERWRAALERHAAVVQWDTWTLEGQAWTYQWAVLRRA
;
A
#
# COMPACT_ATOMS: atom_id res chain seq x y z
N MET A 1 -1.95 -14.09 12.11
CA MET A 1 -1.69 -14.24 10.65
C MET A 1 -2.54 -15.39 10.14
N SER A 2 -3.39 -15.15 9.15
CA SER A 2 -4.20 -16.16 8.49
C SER A 2 -3.36 -17.04 7.55
N ALA A 3 -3.92 -18.17 7.05
CA ALA A 3 -3.22 -18.99 6.07
C ALA A 3 -2.90 -18.20 4.79
N LEU A 4 -3.85 -17.39 4.31
CA LEU A 4 -3.64 -16.53 3.14
C LEU A 4 -2.48 -15.54 3.33
N GLU A 5 -2.38 -14.91 4.49
CA GLU A 5 -1.27 -13.99 4.79
C GLU A 5 0.07 -14.72 4.88
N ALA A 6 0.09 -15.95 5.39
CA ALA A 6 1.30 -16.78 5.43
C ALA A 6 1.77 -17.15 4.01
N ASP A 7 0.83 -17.47 3.12
CA ASP A 7 1.10 -17.76 1.72
C ASP A 7 1.67 -16.52 0.99
N LEU A 8 1.07 -15.35 1.20
CA LEU A 8 1.55 -14.08 0.65
C LEU A 8 2.96 -13.74 1.16
N ALA A 9 3.21 -13.88 2.47
CA ALA A 9 4.54 -13.66 3.05
C ALA A 9 5.58 -14.58 2.41
N THR A 10 5.26 -15.87 2.27
CA THR A 10 6.15 -16.86 1.64
C THR A 10 6.46 -16.51 0.19
N TYR A 11 5.46 -16.08 -0.59
CA TYR A 11 5.67 -15.65 -1.98
C TYR A 11 6.61 -14.45 -2.04
N TYR A 12 6.32 -13.41 -1.25
CA TYR A 12 7.08 -12.17 -1.26
C TYR A 12 8.49 -12.30 -0.69
N ASP A 13 8.73 -13.23 0.23
CA ASP A 13 10.08 -13.58 0.66
C ASP A 13 10.93 -14.12 -0.50
N GLN A 14 10.34 -14.96 -1.36
CA GLN A 14 11.02 -15.49 -2.55
C GLN A 14 11.27 -14.42 -3.63
N GLU A 15 10.33 -13.45 -3.79
CA GLU A 15 10.42 -12.37 -4.79
C GLU A 15 11.29 -11.18 -4.32
N ALA A 16 11.62 -11.07 -3.05
CA ALA A 16 12.15 -9.85 -2.44
C ALA A 16 13.41 -9.31 -3.11
N GLY A 17 14.31 -10.22 -3.55
CA GLY A 17 15.55 -9.83 -4.26
C GLY A 17 15.30 -9.11 -5.58
N GLU A 18 14.35 -9.62 -6.35
CA GLU A 18 14.00 -9.06 -7.67
C GLU A 18 13.20 -7.77 -7.54
N ARG A 19 12.32 -7.71 -6.52
CA ARG A 19 11.46 -6.56 -6.30
C ARG A 19 12.23 -5.30 -5.91
N ALA A 20 13.31 -5.43 -5.17
CA ALA A 20 14.17 -4.30 -4.79
C ALA A 20 14.81 -3.57 -5.98
N GLY A 21 15.05 -4.28 -7.09
CA GLY A 21 15.61 -3.71 -8.33
C GLY A 21 14.60 -3.33 -9.40
N ARG A 22 13.29 -3.44 -9.11
CA ARG A 22 12.24 -3.18 -10.12
C ARG A 22 11.98 -1.68 -10.25
N ASP A 23 12.04 -1.18 -11.49
CA ASP A 23 11.66 0.20 -11.79
C ASP A 23 10.19 0.47 -11.48
N LEU A 24 9.93 1.61 -10.88
CA LEU A 24 8.57 2.10 -10.68
C LEU A 24 8.02 2.69 -11.97
N GLN A 25 6.71 2.54 -12.19
CA GLN A 25 6.04 3.16 -13.31
C GLN A 25 6.15 4.70 -13.22
N PRO A 26 6.39 5.41 -14.33
CA PRO A 26 6.54 6.87 -14.34
C PRO A 26 5.36 7.58 -13.64
N ARG A 27 4.13 7.16 -13.94
CA ARG A 27 2.91 7.74 -13.34
C ARG A 27 2.88 7.57 -11.81
N ARG A 28 3.32 6.42 -11.30
CA ARG A 28 3.44 6.21 -9.84
C ARG A 28 4.50 7.14 -9.22
N VAL A 29 5.62 7.37 -9.91
CA VAL A 29 6.66 8.29 -9.45
C VAL A 29 6.13 9.73 -9.41
N GLU A 30 5.36 10.16 -10.42
CA GLU A 30 4.70 11.47 -10.45
C GLU A 30 3.73 11.64 -9.28
N HIS A 31 2.85 10.67 -9.04
CA HIS A 31 1.90 10.70 -7.90
C HIS A 31 2.61 10.70 -6.55
N ARG A 32 3.70 9.92 -6.40
CA ARG A 32 4.51 9.96 -5.19
C ARG A 32 5.12 11.34 -4.97
N ALA A 33 5.65 11.98 -6.01
CA ALA A 33 6.21 13.33 -5.92
C ALA A 33 5.15 14.36 -5.53
N ALA A 34 3.98 14.32 -6.17
CA ALA A 34 2.85 15.21 -5.85
C ALA A 34 2.35 15.02 -4.41
N PHE A 35 2.28 13.77 -3.94
CA PHE A 35 1.91 13.47 -2.55
C PHE A 35 2.96 13.98 -1.56
N LEU A 36 4.24 13.82 -1.86
CA LEU A 36 5.33 14.38 -1.06
C LEU A 36 5.24 15.92 -0.96
N ASP A 37 4.96 16.59 -2.07
CA ASP A 37 4.80 18.06 -2.09
C ASP A 37 3.58 18.50 -1.25
N LEU A 38 2.48 17.74 -1.30
CA LEU A 38 1.32 17.93 -0.42
C LEU A 38 1.70 17.83 1.05
N LEU A 39 2.46 16.78 1.44
CA LEU A 39 2.88 16.55 2.83
C LEU A 39 3.74 17.70 3.33
N VAL A 40 4.69 18.15 2.52
CA VAL A 40 5.56 19.29 2.86
C VAL A 40 4.75 20.57 3.01
N ALA A 41 3.83 20.86 2.08
CA ALA A 41 2.98 22.04 2.13
C ALA A 41 2.06 22.07 3.36
N GLU A 42 1.64 20.89 3.85
CA GLU A 42 0.80 20.75 5.05
C GLU A 42 1.60 20.60 6.36
N GLY A 43 2.93 20.61 6.31
CA GLY A 43 3.77 20.40 7.49
C GLY A 43 3.62 19.01 8.12
N ARG A 44 3.38 17.98 7.31
CA ARG A 44 3.29 16.57 7.75
C ARG A 44 4.68 15.97 7.80
N HIS A 45 4.97 15.19 8.85
CA HIS A 45 6.32 14.70 9.10
C HIS A 45 6.41 13.18 9.32
N ARG A 46 5.34 12.54 9.82
CA ARG A 46 5.32 11.12 10.19
C ARG A 46 4.42 10.35 9.23
N VAL A 47 5.02 9.46 8.45
CA VAL A 47 4.33 8.65 7.44
C VAL A 47 4.33 7.18 7.82
N VAL A 48 3.18 6.51 7.74
CA VAL A 48 3.11 5.05 7.73
C VAL A 48 3.08 4.56 6.28
N ASP A 49 3.95 3.60 5.94
CA ASP A 49 3.99 2.92 4.63
C ASP A 49 3.51 1.48 4.81
N VAL A 50 2.26 1.23 4.46
CA VAL A 50 1.59 -0.08 4.62
C VAL A 50 1.79 -0.93 3.37
N GLY A 51 2.49 -2.05 3.54
CA GLY A 51 3.02 -2.85 2.44
C GLY A 51 4.28 -2.22 1.86
N THR A 52 5.21 -1.85 2.77
CA THR A 52 6.41 -1.08 2.41
C THR A 52 7.35 -1.82 1.44
N GLY A 53 7.21 -3.14 1.32
CA GLY A 53 8.11 -3.95 0.53
C GLY A 53 9.56 -3.76 0.98
N PRO A 54 10.53 -3.72 0.04
CA PRO A 54 11.93 -3.48 0.37
C PRO A 54 12.25 -1.99 0.68
N GLY A 55 11.23 -1.13 0.87
CA GLY A 55 11.40 0.26 1.30
C GLY A 55 11.65 1.29 0.18
N VAL A 56 11.31 0.98 -1.06
CA VAL A 56 11.59 1.88 -2.23
C VAL A 56 10.89 3.23 -2.10
N ASP A 57 9.59 3.24 -1.79
CA ASP A 57 8.86 4.49 -1.60
C ASP A 57 9.25 5.18 -0.29
N ALA A 58 9.44 4.41 0.78
CA ALA A 58 9.89 4.92 2.07
C ALA A 58 11.22 5.67 2.01
N GLN A 59 12.19 5.20 1.19
CA GLN A 59 13.44 5.93 0.94
C GLN A 59 13.19 7.31 0.31
N ALA A 60 12.27 7.40 -0.66
CA ALA A 60 11.94 8.67 -1.30
C ALA A 60 11.30 9.66 -0.30
N PHE A 61 10.44 9.19 0.60
CA PHE A 61 9.88 10.00 1.68
C PHE A 61 10.97 10.48 2.65
N ARG A 62 11.87 9.59 3.06
CA ARG A 62 13.00 9.93 3.95
C ARG A 62 13.96 10.92 3.31
N ALA A 63 14.23 10.82 2.03
CA ALA A 63 15.05 11.78 1.29
C ALA A 63 14.49 13.21 1.29
N ARG A 64 13.17 13.35 1.53
CA ARG A 64 12.48 14.65 1.71
C ARG A 64 12.38 15.07 3.19
N GLY A 65 13.08 14.37 4.10
CA GLY A 65 13.12 14.71 5.52
C GLY A 65 11.96 14.18 6.35
N LEU A 66 11.15 13.26 5.81
CA LEU A 66 10.04 12.66 6.55
C LEU A 66 10.51 11.46 7.39
N THR A 67 9.89 11.24 8.52
CA THR A 67 10.04 10.01 9.31
C THR A 67 9.05 8.97 8.79
N VAL A 68 9.54 7.77 8.45
CA VAL A 68 8.71 6.72 7.87
C VAL A 68 8.80 5.47 8.72
N SER A 69 7.65 4.95 9.13
CA SER A 69 7.52 3.59 9.66
C SER A 69 6.85 2.71 8.62
N GLY A 70 7.47 1.57 8.29
CA GLY A 70 6.96 0.63 7.31
C GLY A 70 6.38 -0.62 7.93
N VAL A 71 5.37 -1.21 7.31
CA VAL A 71 4.88 -2.56 7.65
C VAL A 71 4.77 -3.41 6.41
N ASP A 72 5.10 -4.69 6.52
CA ASP A 72 4.93 -5.68 5.47
C ASP A 72 4.68 -7.06 6.08
N LEU A 73 4.00 -7.95 5.34
CA LEU A 73 3.83 -9.34 5.76
C LEU A 73 5.12 -10.15 5.63
N SER A 74 5.97 -9.82 4.65
CA SER A 74 7.21 -10.54 4.35
C SER A 74 8.34 -10.14 5.31
N PRO A 75 8.86 -11.06 6.13
CA PRO A 75 10.05 -10.82 6.93
C PRO A 75 11.27 -10.37 6.11
N GLU A 76 11.43 -10.90 4.90
CA GLU A 76 12.55 -10.52 4.02
C GLU A 76 12.40 -9.10 3.47
N HIS A 77 11.18 -8.66 3.13
CA HIS A 77 10.92 -7.26 2.80
C HIS A 77 11.25 -6.34 3.97
N VAL A 78 10.78 -6.67 5.16
CA VAL A 78 11.07 -5.88 6.38
C VAL A 78 12.56 -5.82 6.66
N ARG A 79 13.29 -6.93 6.51
CA ARG A 79 14.75 -6.95 6.65
C ARG A 79 15.42 -5.98 5.68
N ARG A 80 15.04 -6.01 4.39
CA ARG A 80 15.57 -5.12 3.35
C ARG A 80 15.19 -3.66 3.58
N ALA A 81 13.97 -3.39 3.99
CA ALA A 81 13.54 -2.03 4.35
C ALA A 81 14.40 -1.46 5.51
N ARG A 82 14.72 -2.28 6.50
CA ARG A 82 15.63 -1.90 7.60
C ARG A 82 17.05 -1.63 7.13
N GLU A 83 17.57 -2.39 6.17
CA GLU A 83 18.91 -2.17 5.59
C GLU A 83 19.05 -0.80 4.92
N VAL A 84 17.96 -0.28 4.35
CA VAL A 84 17.91 1.07 3.78
C VAL A 84 17.44 2.12 4.79
N GLY A 85 17.39 1.75 6.07
CA GLY A 85 17.17 2.64 7.19
C GLY A 85 15.71 2.96 7.47
N VAL A 86 14.74 2.20 6.95
CA VAL A 86 13.32 2.35 7.30
C VAL A 86 13.06 1.63 8.64
N ASP A 87 12.33 2.27 9.54
CA ASP A 87 11.82 1.64 10.76
C ASP A 87 10.63 0.73 10.39
N ALA A 88 10.90 -0.56 10.10
CA ALA A 88 9.94 -1.47 9.51
C ALA A 88 9.59 -2.65 10.43
N TYR A 89 8.34 -3.12 10.36
CA TYR A 89 7.76 -4.16 11.20
C TYR A 89 7.07 -5.24 10.37
N VAL A 90 7.21 -6.50 10.79
CA VAL A 90 6.40 -7.59 10.23
C VAL A 90 5.02 -7.51 10.84
N ALA A 91 4.02 -7.12 10.05
CA ALA A 91 2.64 -6.98 10.52
C ALA A 91 1.64 -7.11 9.37
N SER A 92 0.40 -7.47 9.74
CA SER A 92 -0.76 -7.44 8.84
C SER A 92 -1.37 -6.05 8.79
N VAL A 93 -1.92 -5.68 7.62
CA VAL A 93 -2.78 -4.49 7.48
C VAL A 93 -4.07 -4.59 8.32
N LEU A 94 -4.42 -5.79 8.78
CA LEU A 94 -5.56 -6.03 9.67
C LEU A 94 -5.25 -5.81 11.16
N GLY A 95 -3.99 -5.49 11.50
CA GLY A 95 -3.55 -5.26 12.88
C GLY A 95 -2.18 -4.57 12.88
N LEU A 96 -2.17 -3.26 12.70
CA LEU A 96 -0.96 -2.45 12.66
C LEU A 96 -0.40 -2.24 14.08
N PRO A 97 0.91 -2.39 14.30
CA PRO A 97 1.51 -2.34 15.64
C PRO A 97 1.72 -0.89 16.13
N PHE A 98 0.74 -0.03 15.87
CA PHE A 98 0.81 1.39 16.20
C PHE A 98 -0.44 1.83 16.96
N ALA A 99 -0.29 2.83 17.84
CA ALA A 99 -1.42 3.46 18.50
C ALA A 99 -2.26 4.29 17.51
N ASP A 100 -3.49 4.61 17.93
CA ASP A 100 -4.35 5.53 17.18
C ASP A 100 -3.65 6.88 17.00
N ASP A 101 -3.92 7.56 15.88
CA ASP A 101 -3.46 8.91 15.59
C ASP A 101 -1.92 9.10 15.59
N SER A 102 -1.16 8.00 15.38
CA SER A 102 0.31 8.01 15.47
C SER A 102 0.99 8.68 14.28
N PHE A 103 0.31 8.80 13.14
CA PHE A 103 0.90 9.28 11.88
C PHE A 103 0.16 10.46 11.30
N ASP A 104 0.92 11.35 10.66
CA ASP A 104 0.41 12.55 10.01
C ASP A 104 -0.02 12.29 8.56
N ALA A 105 0.39 11.15 7.99
CA ALA A 105 0.04 10.71 6.64
C ALA A 105 0.21 9.19 6.50
N GLY A 106 -0.49 8.61 5.51
CA GLY A 106 -0.37 7.21 5.15
C GLY A 106 -0.09 7.02 3.65
N TRP A 107 0.61 5.93 3.34
CA TRP A 107 0.91 5.48 1.99
C TRP A 107 0.70 3.97 1.90
N THR A 108 -0.01 3.50 0.87
CA THR A 108 -0.18 2.07 0.63
C THR A 108 -0.36 1.80 -0.86
N MET A 109 0.60 1.10 -1.46
CA MET A 109 0.63 0.86 -2.90
C MET A 109 0.72 -0.62 -3.23
N SER A 110 -0.24 -1.11 -3.98
CA SER A 110 -0.32 -2.51 -4.42
C SER A 110 -0.32 -3.52 -3.25
N THR A 111 -0.97 -3.15 -2.15
CA THR A 111 -1.11 -3.96 -0.93
C THR A 111 -2.55 -4.44 -0.76
N LEU A 112 -3.52 -3.52 -0.80
CA LEU A 112 -4.93 -3.81 -0.54
C LEU A 112 -5.59 -4.69 -1.61
N LEU A 113 -4.96 -4.87 -2.75
CA LEU A 113 -5.39 -5.83 -3.77
C LEU A 113 -5.16 -7.29 -3.35
N HIS A 114 -4.43 -7.55 -2.26
CA HIS A 114 -4.24 -8.87 -1.68
C HIS A 114 -5.17 -9.14 -0.49
N VAL A 115 -5.98 -8.17 -0.13
CA VAL A 115 -6.95 -8.28 0.95
C VAL A 115 -8.30 -8.73 0.39
N PRO A 116 -8.85 -9.87 0.85
CA PRO A 116 -10.19 -10.31 0.43
C PRO A 116 -11.26 -9.25 0.70
N ASP A 117 -12.30 -9.24 -0.11
CA ASP A 117 -13.43 -8.32 0.07
C ASP A 117 -14.05 -8.39 1.47
N SER A 118 -14.11 -9.60 2.03
CA SER A 118 -14.62 -9.82 3.39
C SER A 118 -13.81 -9.11 4.49
N HIS A 119 -12.58 -8.69 4.21
CA HIS A 119 -11.68 -8.04 5.17
C HIS A 119 -11.29 -6.62 4.75
N LEU A 120 -11.73 -6.15 3.57
CA LEU A 120 -11.34 -4.84 3.05
C LEU A 120 -11.74 -3.69 3.97
N ASP A 121 -12.98 -3.71 4.47
CA ASP A 121 -13.47 -2.66 5.37
C ASP A 121 -12.64 -2.62 6.68
N ALA A 122 -12.26 -3.78 7.21
CA ALA A 122 -11.39 -3.85 8.40
C ALA A 122 -9.99 -3.33 8.11
N ALA A 123 -9.41 -3.65 6.95
CA ALA A 123 -8.08 -3.16 6.55
C ALA A 123 -8.06 -1.64 6.35
N LEU A 124 -9.10 -1.08 5.72
CA LEU A 124 -9.25 0.37 5.54
C LEU A 124 -9.43 1.08 6.88
N ALA A 125 -10.30 0.56 7.75
CA ALA A 125 -10.53 1.10 9.08
C ALA A 125 -9.24 1.09 9.91
N GLU A 126 -8.49 -0.01 9.89
CA GLU A 126 -7.23 -0.15 10.62
C GLU A 126 -6.15 0.80 10.10
N THR A 127 -6.03 0.93 8.76
CA THR A 127 -5.09 1.88 8.15
C THR A 127 -5.44 3.32 8.54
N LEU A 128 -6.72 3.67 8.58
CA LEU A 128 -7.17 5.00 8.99
C LEU A 128 -7.06 5.22 10.50
N ARG A 129 -7.20 4.19 11.33
CA ARG A 129 -7.09 4.31 12.80
C ARG A 129 -5.75 4.91 13.23
N VAL A 130 -4.67 4.48 12.60
CA VAL A 130 -3.31 4.94 12.97
C VAL A 130 -2.98 6.35 12.45
N LEU A 131 -3.82 6.93 11.60
CA LEU A 131 -3.64 8.28 11.07
C LEU A 131 -4.32 9.31 11.96
N ALA A 132 -3.73 10.48 12.12
CA ALA A 132 -4.35 11.61 12.83
C ALA A 132 -5.57 12.14 12.05
N PRO A 133 -6.55 12.79 12.73
CA PRO A 133 -7.64 13.47 12.05
C PRO A 133 -7.15 14.46 10.98
N GLY A 134 -7.79 14.47 9.82
CA GLY A 134 -7.41 15.28 8.67
C GLY A 134 -6.16 14.80 7.91
N ALA A 135 -5.52 13.71 8.34
CA ALA A 135 -4.34 13.17 7.66
C ALA A 135 -4.67 12.64 6.26
N PRO A 136 -3.82 12.89 5.26
CA PRO A 136 -3.97 12.30 3.94
C PRO A 136 -3.48 10.84 3.93
N LEU A 137 -4.21 9.98 3.22
CA LEU A 137 -3.82 8.61 2.89
C LEU A 137 -3.80 8.44 1.37
N ALA A 138 -2.64 8.19 0.80
CA ALA A 138 -2.55 7.78 -0.60
C ALA A 138 -2.69 6.25 -0.72
N VAL A 139 -3.59 5.81 -1.56
CA VAL A 139 -3.83 4.39 -1.85
C VAL A 139 -3.71 4.11 -3.34
N GLY A 140 -3.12 2.98 -3.71
CA GLY A 140 -3.02 2.57 -5.10
C GLY A 140 -3.10 1.06 -5.26
N VAL A 141 -3.95 0.60 -6.17
CA VAL A 141 -4.13 -0.83 -6.46
C VAL A 141 -4.31 -1.08 -7.96
N TRP A 142 -3.90 -2.22 -8.43
CA TRP A 142 -4.37 -2.74 -9.71
C TRP A 142 -5.82 -3.19 -9.56
N GLY A 143 -6.64 -2.86 -10.54
CA GLY A 143 -8.03 -3.26 -10.64
C GLY A 143 -8.40 -3.68 -12.06
N GLY A 144 -9.65 -4.12 -12.21
CA GLY A 144 -10.17 -4.64 -13.47
C GLY A 144 -11.60 -5.11 -13.26
N PRO A 145 -12.04 -6.12 -14.01
CA PRO A 145 -13.27 -6.84 -13.69
C PRO A 145 -13.21 -7.38 -12.25
N ASP A 146 -14.34 -7.32 -11.53
CA ASP A 146 -14.41 -7.83 -10.17
C ASP A 146 -14.08 -9.31 -10.13
N TRP A 147 -13.02 -9.67 -9.40
CA TRP A 147 -12.56 -11.04 -9.29
C TRP A 147 -11.71 -11.25 -8.02
N GLU A 148 -11.86 -12.40 -7.39
CA GLU A 148 -11.02 -12.83 -6.28
C GLU A 148 -10.50 -14.25 -6.51
N GLY A 149 -9.23 -14.46 -6.20
CA GLY A 149 -8.64 -15.78 -6.27
C GLY A 149 -7.10 -15.78 -6.30
N PRO A 150 -6.51 -17.00 -6.31
CA PRO A 150 -5.08 -17.16 -6.50
C PRO A 150 -4.69 -16.84 -7.95
N SER A 151 -3.50 -16.30 -8.15
CA SER A 151 -2.94 -16.05 -9.48
C SER A 151 -2.55 -17.33 -10.20
N ASP A 152 -3.01 -17.49 -11.44
CA ASP A 152 -2.62 -18.62 -12.29
C ASP A 152 -1.26 -18.40 -13.00
N HIS A 153 -0.67 -17.22 -12.86
CA HIS A 153 0.52 -16.79 -13.60
C HIS A 153 1.73 -16.50 -12.70
N ASP A 154 1.60 -16.78 -11.40
CA ASP A 154 2.69 -16.55 -10.46
C ASP A 154 3.80 -17.58 -10.60
N ARG A 155 5.05 -17.11 -10.54
CA ARG A 155 6.24 -17.93 -10.70
C ARG A 155 6.60 -18.70 -9.44
N PHE A 156 6.32 -18.14 -8.27
CA PHE A 156 6.61 -18.76 -6.99
C PHE A 156 5.37 -19.40 -6.38
N GLN A 157 5.58 -20.31 -5.43
CA GLN A 157 4.52 -21.02 -4.71
C GLN A 157 4.66 -20.76 -3.20
N PRO A 158 3.54 -20.65 -2.48
CA PRO A 158 2.15 -20.60 -2.98
C PRO A 158 1.88 -19.35 -3.83
N PRO A 159 0.89 -19.37 -4.75
CA PRO A 159 0.57 -18.23 -5.60
C PRO A 159 -0.08 -17.11 -4.76
N ARG A 160 0.09 -15.86 -5.20
CA ARG A 160 -0.56 -14.72 -4.55
C ARG A 160 -2.07 -14.77 -4.76
N PHE A 161 -2.78 -14.40 -3.74
CA PHE A 161 -4.19 -14.07 -3.85
C PHE A 161 -4.36 -12.63 -4.34
N PHE A 162 -5.32 -12.41 -5.23
CA PHE A 162 -5.74 -11.09 -5.69
C PHE A 162 -7.24 -10.91 -5.49
N SER A 163 -7.60 -9.70 -5.10
CA SER A 163 -8.97 -9.19 -5.11
C SER A 163 -8.98 -7.96 -6.01
N LEU A 164 -9.27 -8.18 -7.29
CA LEU A 164 -9.39 -7.12 -8.28
C LEU A 164 -10.79 -6.50 -8.18
N ARG A 165 -10.83 -5.19 -8.21
CA ARG A 165 -12.08 -4.42 -8.07
C ARG A 165 -12.20 -3.45 -9.22
N SER A 166 -13.41 -3.33 -9.77
CA SER A 166 -13.77 -2.29 -10.73
C SER A 166 -13.59 -0.89 -10.11
N HIS A 167 -13.47 0.13 -10.93
CA HIS A 167 -13.33 1.52 -10.47
C HIS A 167 -14.48 1.94 -9.55
N GLU A 168 -15.70 1.58 -9.94
CA GLU A 168 -16.89 1.89 -9.17
C GLU A 168 -16.85 1.23 -7.79
N ARG A 169 -16.57 -0.07 -7.75
CA ARG A 169 -16.53 -0.85 -6.51
C ARG A 169 -15.41 -0.39 -5.57
N TRP A 170 -14.22 -0.15 -6.13
CA TRP A 170 -13.09 0.33 -5.34
C TRP A 170 -13.33 1.71 -4.76
N ARG A 171 -13.81 2.66 -5.59
CA ARG A 171 -14.14 4.00 -5.15
C ARG A 171 -15.23 4.01 -4.07
N ALA A 172 -16.31 3.26 -4.28
CA ALA A 172 -17.38 3.12 -3.28
C ALA A 172 -16.87 2.52 -1.95
N ALA A 173 -15.90 1.58 -2.01
CA ALA A 173 -15.28 1.04 -0.80
C ALA A 173 -14.51 2.13 -0.03
N LEU A 174 -13.72 2.94 -0.71
CA LEU A 174 -12.95 4.04 -0.09
C LEU A 174 -13.87 5.11 0.51
N GLU A 175 -14.92 5.51 -0.22
CA GLU A 175 -15.85 6.55 0.19
C GLU A 175 -16.71 6.19 1.43
N ARG A 176 -16.82 4.89 1.77
CA ARG A 176 -17.43 4.47 3.05
C ARG A 176 -16.60 4.81 4.27
N HIS A 177 -15.30 4.98 4.10
CA HIS A 177 -14.35 5.15 5.21
C HIS A 177 -13.77 6.55 5.33
N ALA A 178 -13.58 7.24 4.19
CA ALA A 178 -12.98 8.57 4.18
C ALA A 178 -13.35 9.35 2.91
N ALA A 179 -13.22 10.68 2.95
CA ALA A 179 -13.44 11.51 1.77
C ALA A 179 -12.34 11.26 0.73
N VAL A 180 -12.72 10.88 -0.49
CA VAL A 180 -11.82 10.79 -1.65
C VAL A 180 -11.62 12.19 -2.22
N VAL A 181 -10.42 12.77 -2.04
CA VAL A 181 -10.10 14.13 -2.48
C VAL A 181 -9.34 14.19 -3.80
N GLN A 182 -8.69 13.09 -4.18
CA GLN A 182 -8.06 12.93 -5.49
C GLN A 182 -8.32 11.52 -6.01
N TRP A 183 -8.46 11.40 -7.33
CA TRP A 183 -8.65 10.12 -8.01
C TRP A 183 -7.99 10.17 -9.38
N ASP A 184 -7.21 9.16 -9.71
CA ASP A 184 -6.62 8.97 -11.04
C ASP A 184 -6.55 7.48 -11.41
N THR A 185 -6.56 7.20 -12.70
CA THR A 185 -6.44 5.84 -13.21
C THR A 185 -5.59 5.81 -14.46
N TRP A 186 -4.80 4.75 -14.65
CA TRP A 186 -4.04 4.54 -15.87
C TRP A 186 -3.86 3.06 -16.17
N THR A 187 -3.81 2.76 -17.46
CA THR A 187 -3.54 1.42 -17.97
C THR A 187 -2.16 1.41 -18.63
N LEU A 188 -1.38 0.38 -18.40
CA LEU A 188 -0.14 0.18 -19.16
C LEU A 188 -0.47 -0.46 -20.50
N GLU A 189 0.31 -0.11 -21.52
CA GLU A 189 0.20 -0.71 -22.84
C GLU A 189 0.31 -2.24 -22.74
N GLY A 190 -0.63 -2.95 -23.35
CA GLY A 190 -0.69 -4.42 -23.32
C GLY A 190 -1.21 -5.04 -22.01
N GLN A 191 -1.63 -4.24 -21.02
CA GLN A 191 -2.20 -4.73 -19.77
C GLN A 191 -3.74 -4.69 -19.81
N ALA A 192 -4.36 -5.75 -19.29
CA ALA A 192 -5.82 -5.79 -19.10
C ALA A 192 -6.27 -5.06 -17.82
N TRP A 193 -5.34 -4.81 -16.90
CA TRP A 193 -5.62 -4.18 -15.61
C TRP A 193 -5.29 -2.69 -15.65
N THR A 194 -6.09 -1.93 -14.91
CA THR A 194 -5.91 -0.49 -14.74
C THR A 194 -5.41 -0.21 -13.32
N TYR A 195 -4.39 0.63 -13.19
CA TYR A 195 -4.00 1.10 -11.86
C TYR A 195 -4.99 2.18 -11.40
N GLN A 196 -5.42 2.09 -10.17
CA GLN A 196 -6.37 2.98 -9.52
C GLN A 196 -5.67 3.64 -8.35
N TRP A 197 -5.55 4.95 -8.38
CA TRP A 197 -4.90 5.74 -7.34
C TRP A 197 -5.84 6.77 -6.75
N ALA A 198 -5.78 6.96 -5.45
CA ALA A 198 -6.58 7.95 -4.75
C ALA A 198 -5.81 8.58 -3.57
N VAL A 199 -6.18 9.80 -3.22
CA VAL A 199 -5.88 10.38 -1.91
C VAL A 199 -7.18 10.52 -1.14
N LEU A 200 -7.16 10.00 0.08
CA LEU A 200 -8.25 10.08 1.04
C LEU A 200 -7.91 11.11 2.13
N ARG A 201 -8.93 11.64 2.80
CA ARG A 201 -8.79 12.42 4.03
C ARG A 201 -9.52 11.71 5.17
N ARG A 202 -8.77 11.37 6.21
CA ARG A 202 -9.39 10.88 7.45
C ARG A 202 -10.29 11.96 8.05
N ALA A 203 -11.51 11.57 8.45
CA ALA A 203 -12.43 12.46 9.18
C ALA A 203 -11.87 12.84 10.56
#